data_189d0c4dc72741d84ef5e7b55f9362d6
#
_entry.id   189d0c4dc72741d84ef5e7b55f9362d6
#
_cell.length_a   1.000
_cell.length_b   1.000
_cell.length_c   1.000
_cell.angle_alpha   90.00
_cell.angle_beta   90.00
_cell.angle_gamma   90.00
#
_symmetry.space_group_name_H-M   'P 1'
#
loop_
_entity.id
_entity.type
_entity.pdbx_description
1 polymer ?
#
loop_
_entity_poly.entity_id
_entity_poly.type
_entity_poly.pdbx_seq_one_letter_code
_entity_poly.pdbx_strand_id
1 'polypeptide(L)'
;MGCAQPHPFHWEDLRARPREEVLSLPGVTALPEGAAYQVGFLNALYLVDPQEERIEETSPWPRRPLSKEFQILLIRYLLAPHGGKLTGELVSEKDFPGGSTFFQGPHAMPVDPVVRRYGAAAQAFVARGLELGAEQMALGDVSLTFYPFPLIPVTYVLWEGDEEFPPSVTCLFDRSVSKWFEFDMIFTLVLVLTERIVEAGAAGATTDPRHTGGAKQSQREHS
;
A
#
# COMPACT_ATOMS: atom_id res chain seq x y z
N MET A 1 9.61 -35.11 -16.25
CA MET A 1 8.43 -34.27 -16.13
C MET A 1 8.82 -33.13 -15.20
N GLY A 2 9.17 -31.97 -15.77
CA GLY A 2 9.51 -30.79 -14.98
C GLY A 2 8.21 -30.20 -14.42
N CYS A 3 8.10 -30.13 -13.09
CA CYS A 3 7.09 -29.28 -12.47
C CYS A 3 7.38 -27.84 -12.92
N ALA A 4 6.51 -27.28 -13.75
CA ALA A 4 6.49 -25.87 -14.00
C ALA A 4 6.28 -25.19 -12.64
N GLN A 5 7.24 -24.36 -12.20
CA GLN A 5 7.01 -23.52 -11.02
C GLN A 5 5.82 -22.62 -11.36
N PRO A 6 4.79 -22.52 -10.49
CA PRO A 6 3.65 -21.66 -10.76
C PRO A 6 4.14 -20.24 -10.99
N HIS A 7 3.61 -19.58 -12.01
CA HIS A 7 3.94 -18.18 -12.30
C HIS A 7 3.59 -17.32 -11.07
N PRO A 8 4.50 -16.48 -10.55
CA PRO A 8 4.30 -15.77 -9.28
C PRO A 8 3.05 -14.88 -9.25
N PHE A 9 2.47 -14.57 -10.42
CA PHE A 9 1.32 -13.69 -10.53
C PHE A 9 -0.04 -14.41 -10.62
N HIS A 10 -0.08 -15.75 -10.71
CA HIS A 10 -1.36 -16.50 -10.76
C HIS A 10 -2.37 -16.00 -11.80
N TRP A 11 -1.91 -15.54 -12.96
CA TRP A 11 -2.78 -15.03 -14.02
C TRP A 11 -3.78 -16.08 -14.54
N GLU A 12 -3.33 -17.34 -14.61
CA GLU A 12 -4.18 -18.46 -15.04
C GLU A 12 -5.33 -18.67 -14.06
N ASP A 13 -5.06 -18.61 -12.76
CA ASP A 13 -6.08 -18.74 -11.71
C ASP A 13 -7.11 -17.60 -11.82
N LEU A 14 -6.62 -16.37 -12.08
CA LEU A 14 -7.52 -15.22 -12.23
C LEU A 14 -8.38 -15.32 -13.50
N ARG A 15 -7.83 -15.84 -14.60
CA ARG A 15 -8.62 -16.11 -15.83
C ARG A 15 -9.67 -17.22 -15.63
N ALA A 16 -9.34 -18.22 -14.81
CA ALA A 16 -10.24 -19.33 -14.52
C ALA A 16 -11.35 -18.98 -13.52
N ARG A 17 -11.15 -17.92 -12.72
CA ARG A 17 -12.13 -17.52 -11.70
C ARG A 17 -13.39 -16.91 -12.36
N PRO A 18 -14.61 -17.31 -11.92
CA PRO A 18 -15.85 -16.70 -12.40
C PRO A 18 -15.84 -15.17 -12.22
N ARG A 19 -16.13 -14.44 -13.30
CA ARG A 19 -16.09 -12.97 -13.32
C ARG A 19 -16.97 -12.33 -12.24
N GLU A 20 -18.14 -12.91 -12.02
CA GLU A 20 -19.11 -12.42 -10.99
C GLU A 20 -18.52 -12.52 -9.58
N GLU A 21 -17.73 -13.55 -9.27
CA GLU A 21 -17.04 -13.67 -7.99
C GLU A 21 -16.00 -12.56 -7.84
N VAL A 22 -15.23 -12.27 -8.87
CA VAL A 22 -14.24 -11.19 -8.85
C VAL A 22 -14.92 -9.83 -8.65
N LEU A 23 -16.02 -9.59 -9.38
CA LEU A 23 -16.78 -8.33 -9.29
C LEU A 23 -17.57 -8.17 -7.98
N SER A 24 -17.76 -9.24 -7.22
CA SER A 24 -18.37 -9.16 -5.90
C SER A 24 -17.39 -8.73 -4.80
N LEU A 25 -16.09 -8.66 -5.09
CA LEU A 25 -15.08 -8.14 -4.16
C LEU A 25 -15.24 -6.63 -3.97
N PRO A 26 -15.13 -6.13 -2.73
CA PRO A 26 -15.24 -4.69 -2.45
C PRO A 26 -14.19 -3.86 -3.20
N GLY A 27 -14.60 -2.75 -3.82
CA GLY A 27 -13.69 -1.87 -4.55
C GLY A 27 -13.22 -2.42 -5.90
N VAL A 28 -13.86 -3.49 -6.42
CA VAL A 28 -13.62 -4.04 -7.75
C VAL A 28 -14.81 -3.71 -8.65
N THR A 29 -14.53 -3.19 -9.85
CA THR A 29 -15.54 -2.90 -10.86
C THR A 29 -15.13 -3.42 -12.23
N ALA A 30 -16.12 -3.67 -13.11
CA ALA A 30 -15.87 -4.01 -14.48
C ALA A 30 -15.59 -2.76 -15.31
N LEU A 31 -14.71 -2.86 -16.30
CA LEU A 31 -14.67 -1.88 -17.37
C LEU A 31 -15.75 -2.18 -18.41
N PRO A 32 -16.25 -1.14 -19.12
CA PRO A 32 -17.32 -1.30 -20.12
C PRO A 32 -16.97 -2.26 -21.23
N GLU A 33 -15.70 -2.35 -21.60
CA GLU A 33 -15.19 -3.20 -22.66
C GLU A 33 -14.09 -4.14 -22.12
N GLY A 34 -14.17 -5.43 -22.54
CA GLY A 34 -13.13 -6.43 -22.28
C GLY A 34 -13.24 -7.20 -20.96
N ALA A 35 -12.18 -7.92 -20.64
CA ALA A 35 -12.06 -8.80 -19.48
C ALA A 35 -11.39 -8.13 -18.27
N ALA A 36 -10.97 -6.88 -18.42
CA ALA A 36 -10.23 -6.15 -17.38
C ALA A 36 -11.11 -5.74 -16.18
N TYR A 37 -10.45 -5.57 -15.05
CA TYR A 37 -11.02 -5.10 -13.78
C TYR A 37 -10.41 -3.76 -13.40
N GLN A 38 -11.19 -2.89 -12.78
CA GLN A 38 -10.69 -1.74 -12.06
C GLN A 38 -10.69 -2.06 -10.56
N VAL A 39 -9.55 -1.88 -9.91
CA VAL A 39 -9.33 -2.22 -8.49
C VAL A 39 -8.88 -0.98 -7.74
N GLY A 40 -9.56 -0.66 -6.65
CA GLY A 40 -9.13 0.39 -5.72
C GLY A 40 -8.04 -0.11 -4.78
N PHE A 41 -6.98 0.68 -4.61
CA PHE A 41 -5.98 0.51 -3.56
C PHE A 41 -5.67 1.87 -2.93
N LEU A 42 -5.98 2.03 -1.64
CA LEU A 42 -6.01 3.35 -1.00
C LEU A 42 -6.93 4.31 -1.80
N ASN A 43 -6.42 5.48 -2.14
CA ASN A 43 -7.12 6.49 -2.95
C ASN A 43 -6.76 6.45 -4.45
N ALA A 44 -6.15 5.37 -4.93
CA ALA A 44 -5.77 5.18 -6.33
C ALA A 44 -6.54 4.03 -6.98
N LEU A 45 -6.64 4.06 -8.31
CA LEU A 45 -7.32 3.05 -9.11
C LEU A 45 -6.34 2.36 -10.06
N TYR A 46 -6.46 1.06 -10.18
CA TYR A 46 -5.60 0.22 -11.00
C TYR A 46 -6.42 -0.60 -11.98
N LEU A 47 -5.98 -0.61 -13.23
CA LEU A 47 -6.46 -1.52 -14.26
C LEU A 47 -5.72 -2.85 -14.10
N VAL A 48 -6.46 -3.95 -14.01
CA VAL A 48 -5.91 -5.31 -14.05
C VAL A 48 -6.52 -6.04 -15.22
N ASP A 49 -5.72 -6.34 -16.24
CA ASP A 49 -6.12 -7.08 -17.42
C ASP A 49 -5.52 -8.49 -17.39
N PRO A 50 -6.33 -9.52 -17.09
CA PRO A 50 -5.85 -10.89 -17.02
C PRO A 50 -5.47 -11.49 -18.38
N GLN A 51 -6.00 -10.98 -19.50
CA GLN A 51 -5.71 -11.50 -20.84
C GLN A 51 -4.35 -11.01 -21.31
N GLU A 52 -4.07 -9.71 -21.09
CA GLU A 52 -2.81 -9.07 -21.46
C GLU A 52 -1.75 -9.21 -20.36
N GLU A 53 -2.08 -9.86 -19.22
CA GLU A 53 -1.21 -10.00 -18.04
C GLU A 53 -0.61 -8.67 -17.59
N ARG A 54 -1.44 -7.61 -17.55
CA ARG A 54 -1.02 -6.24 -17.35
C ARG A 54 -1.73 -5.61 -16.18
N ILE A 55 -0.96 -4.84 -15.39
CA ILE A 55 -1.48 -3.97 -14.33
C ILE A 55 -0.97 -2.56 -14.58
N GLU A 56 -1.87 -1.59 -14.57
CA GLU A 56 -1.56 -0.17 -14.77
C GLU A 56 -2.29 0.70 -13.76
N GLU A 57 -1.62 1.73 -13.26
CA GLU A 57 -2.28 2.78 -12.50
C GLU A 57 -3.07 3.68 -13.45
N THR A 58 -4.36 3.89 -13.17
CA THR A 58 -5.25 4.73 -13.98
C THR A 58 -5.50 6.10 -13.37
N SER A 59 -4.96 6.35 -12.17
CA SER A 59 -5.04 7.65 -11.49
C SER A 59 -4.25 8.72 -12.24
N PRO A 60 -4.62 10.01 -12.14
CA PRO A 60 -3.99 11.11 -12.90
C PRO A 60 -2.56 11.47 -12.44
N TRP A 61 -1.99 10.75 -11.50
CA TRP A 61 -0.64 10.94 -10.99
C TRP A 61 0.42 10.41 -11.95
N PRO A 62 1.66 10.89 -11.88
CA PRO A 62 2.73 10.36 -12.72
C PRO A 62 2.86 8.85 -12.52
N ARG A 63 2.71 8.09 -13.60
CA ARG A 63 2.81 6.62 -13.60
C ARG A 63 4.17 6.21 -13.05
N ARG A 64 4.16 5.38 -12.01
CA ARG A 64 5.37 4.78 -11.44
C ARG A 64 5.40 3.30 -11.81
N PRO A 65 6.60 2.73 -11.99
CA PRO A 65 6.73 1.29 -12.09
C PRO A 65 6.13 0.65 -10.82
N LEU A 66 5.20 -0.28 -11.00
CA LEU A 66 4.62 -1.02 -9.88
C LEU A 66 5.61 -2.09 -9.42
N SER A 67 5.88 -2.14 -8.11
CA SER A 67 6.70 -3.21 -7.54
C SER A 67 6.06 -4.58 -7.81
N LYS A 68 6.88 -5.63 -7.85
CA LYS A 68 6.40 -6.99 -8.04
C LYS A 68 5.45 -7.40 -6.90
N GLU A 69 5.79 -7.02 -5.69
CA GLU A 69 5.03 -7.27 -4.47
C GLU A 69 3.64 -6.63 -4.56
N PHE A 70 3.56 -5.40 -5.07
CA PHE A 70 2.28 -4.73 -5.26
C PHE A 70 1.41 -5.41 -6.34
N GLN A 71 2.02 -5.82 -7.45
CA GLN A 71 1.30 -6.54 -8.50
C GLN A 71 0.75 -7.89 -7.98
N ILE A 72 1.58 -8.65 -7.24
CA ILE A 72 1.15 -9.89 -6.58
C ILE A 72 -0.01 -9.62 -5.62
N LEU A 73 0.10 -8.58 -4.79
CA LEU A 73 -0.94 -8.22 -3.82
C LEU A 73 -2.28 -7.94 -4.50
N LEU A 74 -2.30 -7.19 -5.61
CA LEU A 74 -3.53 -6.91 -6.36
C LEU A 74 -4.17 -8.19 -6.92
N ILE A 75 -3.36 -9.08 -7.51
CA ILE A 75 -3.88 -10.35 -8.06
C ILE A 75 -4.38 -11.26 -6.92
N ARG A 76 -3.64 -11.34 -5.82
CA ARG A 76 -4.06 -12.14 -4.65
C ARG A 76 -5.33 -11.59 -4.02
N TYR A 77 -5.55 -10.28 -4.03
CA TYR A 77 -6.82 -9.69 -3.64
C TYR A 77 -7.96 -10.12 -4.57
N LEU A 78 -7.75 -10.09 -5.89
CA LEU A 78 -8.74 -10.54 -6.87
C LEU A 78 -9.02 -12.06 -6.80
N LEU A 79 -8.12 -12.82 -6.22
CA LEU A 79 -8.26 -14.27 -5.97
C LEU A 79 -8.70 -14.58 -4.54
N ALA A 80 -8.76 -13.58 -3.66
CA ALA A 80 -9.10 -13.82 -2.26
C ALA A 80 -10.51 -14.40 -2.11
N PRO A 81 -10.73 -15.29 -1.13
CA PRO A 81 -12.09 -15.63 -0.74
C PRO A 81 -12.79 -14.39 -0.18
N HIS A 82 -14.12 -14.40 -0.16
CA HIS A 82 -14.84 -13.33 0.51
C HIS A 82 -14.57 -13.38 2.01
N GLY A 83 -13.79 -12.42 2.53
CA GLY A 83 -13.37 -12.36 3.94
C GLY A 83 -14.50 -11.99 4.91
N GLY A 84 -15.69 -11.69 4.39
CA GLY A 84 -16.83 -11.32 5.20
C GLY A 84 -16.79 -9.88 5.71
N LYS A 85 -17.52 -9.62 6.79
CA LYS A 85 -17.59 -8.29 7.41
C LYS A 85 -16.42 -8.06 8.37
N LEU A 86 -16.11 -6.79 8.61
CA LEU A 86 -15.21 -6.38 9.68
C LEU A 86 -15.74 -6.89 11.03
N THR A 87 -14.82 -7.32 11.87
CA THR A 87 -15.14 -7.77 13.25
C THR A 87 -15.16 -6.61 14.22
N GLY A 88 -14.46 -5.51 13.92
CA GLY A 88 -14.21 -4.39 14.82
C GLY A 88 -13.20 -4.71 15.92
N GLU A 89 -12.59 -5.89 15.90
CA GLU A 89 -11.57 -6.31 16.86
C GLU A 89 -10.18 -6.03 16.28
N LEU A 90 -9.46 -5.08 16.88
CA LEU A 90 -8.07 -4.78 16.53
C LEU A 90 -7.13 -5.77 17.17
N VAL A 91 -6.26 -6.37 16.37
CA VAL A 91 -5.27 -7.37 16.78
C VAL A 91 -3.92 -7.09 16.15
N SER A 92 -2.85 -7.49 16.84
CA SER A 92 -1.50 -7.51 16.25
C SER A 92 -1.27 -8.80 15.45
N GLU A 93 -0.19 -8.83 14.70
CA GLU A 93 0.23 -10.05 13.99
C GLU A 93 0.47 -11.24 14.92
N LYS A 94 0.79 -10.98 16.20
CA LYS A 94 1.08 -12.01 17.21
C LYS A 94 -0.17 -12.68 17.77
N ASP A 95 -1.33 -12.02 17.63
CA ASP A 95 -2.61 -12.52 18.15
C ASP A 95 -3.27 -13.56 17.22
N PHE A 96 -2.70 -13.78 16.03
CA PHE A 96 -3.13 -14.86 15.15
C PHE A 96 -2.48 -16.19 15.54
N PRO A 97 -3.20 -17.32 15.47
CA PRO A 97 -2.62 -18.63 15.69
C PRO A 97 -1.41 -18.89 14.77
N GLY A 98 -0.21 -19.03 15.34
CA GLY A 98 1.04 -19.19 14.60
C GLY A 98 1.70 -17.87 14.16
N GLY A 99 1.04 -16.73 14.34
CA GLY A 99 1.55 -15.42 13.95
C GLY A 99 2.86 -15.04 14.65
N SER A 100 2.92 -15.27 15.98
CA SER A 100 4.15 -15.01 16.75
C SER A 100 5.36 -15.84 16.31
N THR A 101 5.15 -16.97 15.64
CA THR A 101 6.23 -17.78 15.06
C THR A 101 6.59 -17.33 13.64
N PHE A 102 5.60 -16.97 12.84
CA PHE A 102 5.82 -16.55 11.46
C PHE A 102 6.45 -15.16 11.38
N PHE A 103 5.92 -14.18 12.10
CA PHE A 103 6.33 -12.77 12.01
C PHE A 103 7.57 -12.48 12.86
N GLN A 104 8.67 -13.20 12.58
CA GLN A 104 9.98 -13.04 13.23
C GLN A 104 11.10 -12.99 12.21
N GLY A 105 12.23 -12.40 12.60
CA GLY A 105 13.42 -12.33 11.77
C GLY A 105 13.13 -11.69 10.40
N PRO A 106 13.33 -12.40 9.28
CA PRO A 106 13.09 -11.85 7.94
C PRO A 106 11.63 -11.49 7.66
N HIS A 107 10.69 -12.06 8.43
CA HIS A 107 9.26 -11.80 8.32
C HIS A 107 8.72 -10.86 9.42
N ALA A 108 9.60 -10.21 10.19
CA ALA A 108 9.17 -9.14 11.09
C ALA A 108 8.43 -8.05 10.28
N MET A 109 7.39 -7.46 10.88
CA MET A 109 6.59 -6.43 10.18
C MET A 109 7.49 -5.33 9.60
N PRO A 110 7.38 -5.04 8.30
CA PRO A 110 8.32 -4.14 7.60
C PRO A 110 7.98 -2.65 7.82
N VAL A 111 7.91 -2.23 9.08
CA VAL A 111 7.53 -0.87 9.50
C VAL A 111 8.70 0.08 9.74
N ASP A 112 9.92 -0.43 9.77
CA ASP A 112 11.14 0.36 10.00
C ASP A 112 11.28 1.60 9.10
N PRO A 113 10.90 1.58 7.81
CA PRO A 113 10.95 2.78 6.99
C PRO A 113 10.05 3.91 7.52
N VAL A 114 8.89 3.57 8.11
CA VAL A 114 7.99 4.55 8.73
C VAL A 114 8.63 5.11 9.99
N VAL A 115 9.21 4.25 10.84
CA VAL A 115 9.95 4.68 12.04
C VAL A 115 11.07 5.64 11.66
N ARG A 116 11.92 5.28 10.70
CA ARG A 116 13.05 6.14 10.26
C ARG A 116 12.59 7.48 9.71
N ARG A 117 11.46 7.53 9.01
CA ARG A 117 10.97 8.75 8.38
C ARG A 117 10.18 9.64 9.31
N TYR A 118 9.40 9.06 10.20
CA TYR A 118 8.39 9.78 10.97
C TYR A 118 8.52 9.65 12.49
N GLY A 119 9.44 8.85 13.01
CA GLY A 119 9.59 8.61 14.45
C GLY A 119 9.90 9.86 15.29
N ALA A 120 10.37 10.96 14.68
CA ALA A 120 10.51 12.27 15.30
C ALA A 120 9.67 13.34 14.56
N ALA A 121 8.68 12.95 13.80
CA ALA A 121 7.91 13.85 12.94
C ALA A 121 6.44 13.39 12.81
N ALA A 122 5.79 13.14 13.93
CA ALA A 122 4.41 12.60 13.99
C ALA A 122 3.41 13.42 13.17
N GLN A 123 3.51 14.74 13.17
CA GLN A 123 2.63 15.61 12.37
C GLN A 123 2.82 15.41 10.86
N ALA A 124 4.05 15.11 10.40
CA ALA A 124 4.30 14.78 9.01
C ALA A 124 3.70 13.40 8.65
N PHE A 125 3.70 12.46 9.59
CA PHE A 125 3.02 11.18 9.43
C PHE A 125 1.50 11.37 9.28
N VAL A 126 0.89 12.21 10.14
CA VAL A 126 -0.53 12.55 10.04
C VAL A 126 -0.86 13.17 8.68
N ALA A 127 -0.10 14.19 8.27
CA ALA A 127 -0.32 14.86 7.00
C ALA A 127 -0.25 13.86 5.82
N ARG A 128 0.77 12.99 5.84
CA ARG A 128 0.95 11.96 4.81
C ARG A 128 -0.18 10.93 4.79
N GLY A 129 -0.63 10.50 5.97
CA GLY A 129 -1.74 9.56 6.07
C GLY A 129 -3.04 10.13 5.52
N LEU A 130 -3.34 11.38 5.84
CA LEU A 130 -4.53 12.07 5.32
C LEU A 130 -4.49 12.22 3.79
N GLU A 131 -3.31 12.49 3.20
CA GLU A 131 -3.12 12.47 1.73
C GLU A 131 -3.45 11.10 1.12
N LEU A 132 -3.19 10.02 1.84
CA LEU A 132 -3.49 8.65 1.42
C LEU A 132 -4.91 8.18 1.78
N GLY A 133 -5.73 9.07 2.36
CA GLY A 133 -7.11 8.77 2.74
C GLY A 133 -7.24 8.00 4.06
N ALA A 134 -6.22 8.04 4.93
CA ALA A 134 -6.28 7.41 6.23
C ALA A 134 -7.18 8.19 7.21
N GLU A 135 -7.70 7.47 8.18
CA GLU A 135 -8.48 8.00 9.30
C GLU A 135 -7.62 8.04 10.57
N GLN A 136 -7.69 9.13 11.31
CA GLN A 136 -6.98 9.27 12.57
C GLN A 136 -7.71 8.54 13.69
N MET A 137 -6.96 7.83 14.54
CA MET A 137 -7.48 7.16 15.73
C MET A 137 -6.76 7.66 16.99
N ALA A 138 -7.31 7.32 18.16
CA ALA A 138 -6.77 7.72 19.45
C ALA A 138 -6.01 6.54 20.11
N LEU A 139 -4.93 6.07 19.48
CA LEU A 139 -4.03 5.03 20.00
C LEU A 139 -2.60 5.53 19.92
N GLY A 140 -1.76 5.22 20.94
CA GLY A 140 -0.39 5.69 20.99
C GLY A 140 -0.28 7.21 20.97
N ASP A 141 0.85 7.74 20.52
CA ASP A 141 1.02 9.17 20.33
C ASP A 141 0.31 9.64 19.06
N VAL A 142 0.41 8.85 17.98
CA VAL A 142 -0.34 9.03 16.74
C VAL A 142 -0.73 7.69 16.15
N SER A 143 -1.97 7.58 15.69
CA SER A 143 -2.39 6.40 14.95
C SER A 143 -3.25 6.75 13.75
N LEU A 144 -3.05 5.99 12.68
CA LEU A 144 -3.71 6.16 11.39
C LEU A 144 -4.20 4.81 10.86
N THR A 145 -5.47 4.74 10.54
CA THR A 145 -6.07 3.58 9.87
C THR A 145 -6.13 3.84 8.38
N PHE A 146 -5.41 3.05 7.63
CA PHE A 146 -5.43 3.02 6.18
C PHE A 146 -6.41 1.94 5.71
N TYR A 147 -7.00 2.16 4.55
CA TYR A 147 -7.86 1.18 3.87
C TYR A 147 -7.24 0.81 2.52
N PRO A 148 -6.21 -0.06 2.49
CA PRO A 148 -5.64 -0.56 1.24
C PRO A 148 -6.71 -1.13 0.32
N PHE A 149 -7.62 -1.92 0.88
CA PHE A 149 -8.87 -2.36 0.27
C PHE A 149 -10.03 -2.07 1.23
N PRO A 150 -11.26 -1.87 0.74
CA PRO A 150 -12.38 -1.35 1.56
C PRO A 150 -12.68 -2.12 2.85
N LEU A 151 -12.47 -3.43 2.88
CA LEU A 151 -12.71 -4.26 4.08
C LEU A 151 -11.42 -4.83 4.69
N ILE A 152 -10.28 -4.22 4.42
CA ILE A 152 -8.97 -4.62 4.94
C ILE A 152 -8.27 -3.40 5.55
N PRO A 153 -8.76 -2.88 6.70
CA PRO A 153 -8.09 -1.80 7.41
C PRO A 153 -6.79 -2.28 8.04
N VAL A 154 -5.78 -1.40 7.97
CA VAL A 154 -4.49 -1.55 8.66
C VAL A 154 -4.19 -0.29 9.44
N THR A 155 -4.06 -0.40 10.75
CA THR A 155 -3.77 0.73 11.63
C THR A 155 -2.30 0.74 12.00
N TYR A 156 -1.63 1.84 11.70
CA TYR A 156 -0.27 2.11 12.16
C TYR A 156 -0.35 2.94 13.43
N VAL A 157 0.21 2.45 14.51
CA VAL A 157 0.35 3.16 15.79
C VAL A 157 1.80 3.58 15.94
N LEU A 158 2.06 4.86 15.87
CA LEU A 158 3.37 5.47 16.07
C LEU A 158 3.51 5.88 17.54
N TRP A 159 4.61 5.47 18.14
CA TRP A 159 5.11 5.93 19.42
C TRP A 159 6.33 6.80 19.15
N GLU A 160 6.29 8.05 19.57
CA GLU A 160 7.45 8.94 19.48
C GLU A 160 8.52 8.49 20.49
N GLY A 161 9.76 8.63 20.10
CA GLY A 161 10.86 8.31 21.02
C GLY A 161 11.01 9.38 22.11
N ASP A 162 11.53 8.97 23.26
CA ASP A 162 11.92 9.83 24.35
C ASP A 162 13.38 9.56 24.78
N GLU A 163 13.80 10.06 25.97
CA GLU A 163 15.16 9.86 26.48
C GLU A 163 15.46 8.39 26.85
N GLU A 164 14.43 7.57 27.11
CA GLU A 164 14.55 6.18 27.55
C GLU A 164 14.28 5.18 26.42
N PHE A 165 13.36 5.51 25.49
CA PHE A 165 12.89 4.60 24.47
C PHE A 165 13.01 5.20 23.06
N PRO A 166 13.53 4.43 22.08
CA PRO A 166 13.52 4.85 20.69
C PRO A 166 12.08 4.85 20.12
N PRO A 167 11.83 5.65 19.07
CA PRO A 167 10.52 5.62 18.40
C PRO A 167 10.22 4.23 17.83
N SER A 168 8.95 3.89 17.83
CA SER A 168 8.48 2.61 17.32
C SER A 168 7.16 2.73 16.59
N VAL A 169 6.85 1.74 15.74
CA VAL A 169 5.57 1.60 15.06
C VAL A 169 5.06 0.17 15.22
N THR A 170 3.79 0.07 15.54
CA THR A 170 3.07 -1.21 15.58
C THR A 170 1.96 -1.19 14.54
N CYS A 171 1.78 -2.30 13.80
CA CYS A 171 0.62 -2.52 12.94
C CYS A 171 -0.47 -3.27 13.69
N LEU A 172 -1.71 -2.79 13.58
CA LEU A 172 -2.90 -3.50 14.04
C LEU A 172 -3.82 -3.75 12.85
N PHE A 173 -4.53 -4.85 12.91
CA PHE A 173 -5.44 -5.31 11.86
C PHE A 173 -6.83 -5.55 12.45
N ASP A 174 -7.89 -5.40 11.64
CA ASP A 174 -9.13 -6.07 11.99
C ASP A 174 -8.91 -7.58 11.91
N ARG A 175 -9.40 -8.33 12.91
CA ARG A 175 -9.20 -9.80 12.98
C ARG A 175 -9.65 -10.52 11.70
N SER A 176 -10.57 -9.94 10.92
CA SER A 176 -11.03 -10.51 9.66
C SER A 176 -9.96 -10.59 8.58
N VAL A 177 -8.82 -9.90 8.70
CA VAL A 177 -7.76 -9.91 7.68
C VAL A 177 -7.27 -11.31 7.34
N SER A 178 -7.23 -12.21 8.34
CA SER A 178 -6.85 -13.62 8.16
C SER A 178 -7.84 -14.45 7.32
N LYS A 179 -9.03 -13.91 7.03
CA LYS A 179 -9.99 -14.49 6.09
C LYS A 179 -9.77 -14.05 4.66
N TRP A 180 -9.02 -12.97 4.46
CA TRP A 180 -8.66 -12.42 3.16
C TRP A 180 -7.30 -12.93 2.70
N PHE A 181 -6.35 -12.98 3.62
CA PHE A 181 -4.94 -13.20 3.33
C PHE A 181 -4.30 -14.19 4.31
N GLU A 182 -3.40 -15.01 3.78
CA GLU A 182 -2.45 -15.77 4.56
C GLU A 182 -1.31 -14.87 5.06
N PHE A 183 -0.46 -15.34 5.95
CA PHE A 183 0.55 -14.51 6.62
C PHE A 183 1.56 -13.87 5.68
N ASP A 184 1.98 -14.57 4.64
CA ASP A 184 2.88 -14.04 3.59
C ASP A 184 2.25 -12.85 2.86
N MET A 185 0.93 -12.90 2.63
CA MET A 185 0.19 -11.82 2.00
C MET A 185 -0.14 -10.69 2.98
N ILE A 186 -0.33 -10.96 4.27
CA ILE A 186 -0.42 -9.92 5.31
C ILE A 186 0.91 -9.16 5.41
N PHE A 187 2.04 -9.88 5.39
CA PHE A 187 3.37 -9.27 5.34
C PHE A 187 3.53 -8.41 4.08
N THR A 188 3.17 -8.93 2.91
CA THR A 188 3.23 -8.20 1.63
C THR A 188 2.34 -6.96 1.63
N LEU A 189 1.14 -7.05 2.22
CA LEU A 189 0.23 -5.91 2.39
C LEU A 189 0.90 -4.78 3.19
N VAL A 190 1.51 -5.11 4.34
CA VAL A 190 2.21 -4.12 5.18
C VAL A 190 3.45 -3.57 4.47
N LEU A 191 4.19 -4.40 3.74
CA LEU A 191 5.35 -3.97 2.95
C LEU A 191 4.94 -2.91 1.92
N VAL A 192 3.96 -3.22 1.09
CA VAL A 192 3.44 -2.31 0.06
C VAL A 192 2.87 -1.03 0.67
N LEU A 193 2.10 -1.16 1.75
CA LEU A 193 1.52 0.00 2.43
C LEU A 193 2.60 0.90 3.03
N THR A 194 3.63 0.31 3.68
CA THR A 194 4.79 1.03 4.18
C THR A 194 5.51 1.79 3.07
N GLU A 195 5.74 1.16 1.91
CA GLU A 195 6.31 1.83 0.74
C GLU A 195 5.48 3.06 0.33
N ARG A 196 4.14 2.93 0.26
CA ARG A 196 3.25 4.04 -0.07
C ARG A 196 3.28 5.17 0.95
N ILE A 197 3.36 4.83 2.24
CA ILE A 197 3.45 5.82 3.33
C ILE A 197 4.75 6.62 3.23
N VAL A 198 5.89 5.97 2.99
CA VAL A 198 7.19 6.63 2.97
C VAL A 198 7.54 7.27 1.63
N GLU A 199 6.83 6.98 0.57
CA GLU A 199 7.00 7.68 -0.72
C GLU A 199 6.78 9.19 -0.56
N ALA A 200 7.55 9.99 -1.29
CA ALA A 200 7.33 11.44 -1.33
C ALA A 200 5.93 11.74 -1.90
N GLY A 201 5.11 12.47 -1.15
CA GLY A 201 3.83 12.98 -1.64
C GLY A 201 4.01 13.86 -2.89
N ALA A 202 2.97 14.02 -3.67
CA ALA A 202 3.00 14.88 -4.87
C ALA A 202 3.38 16.35 -4.58
N ALA A 203 3.23 16.80 -3.33
CA ALA A 203 3.62 18.14 -2.88
C ALA A 203 5.14 18.31 -2.69
N GLY A 204 5.94 17.24 -2.72
CA GLY A 204 7.41 17.27 -2.51
C GLY A 204 8.25 17.53 -3.78
N ALA A 205 7.63 17.73 -4.94
CA ALA A 205 8.33 18.18 -6.16
C ALA A 205 8.46 19.70 -6.18
N THR A 206 8.96 20.32 -5.11
CA THR A 206 9.36 21.73 -5.14
C THR A 206 10.69 21.83 -5.87
N THR A 207 10.62 22.43 -7.05
CA THR A 207 11.63 23.23 -7.77
C THR A 207 12.94 23.42 -7.00
N ASP A 208 14.02 22.82 -7.53
CA ASP A 208 15.39 23.23 -7.21
C ASP A 208 15.58 24.72 -7.62
N PRO A 209 15.82 25.66 -6.69
CA PRO A 209 15.96 27.08 -7.02
C PRO A 209 17.28 27.42 -7.72
N ARG A 210 18.05 26.44 -8.19
CA ARG A 210 19.38 26.63 -8.77
C ARG A 210 19.42 26.81 -10.29
N HIS A 211 18.28 27.05 -10.95
CA HIS A 211 18.26 27.30 -12.41
C HIS A 211 17.72 28.68 -12.82
N THR A 212 18.07 29.73 -12.05
CA THR A 212 17.91 31.12 -12.50
C THR A 212 19.27 31.80 -12.48
N GLY A 213 20.01 31.70 -13.57
CA GLY A 213 21.28 32.39 -13.70
C GLY A 213 21.75 32.43 -15.11
N GLY A 214 21.50 33.52 -15.80
CA GLY A 214 22.29 33.83 -16.97
C GLY A 214 21.62 34.42 -18.21
N ALA A 215 20.82 35.46 -18.06
CA ALA A 215 20.58 36.36 -19.19
C ALA A 215 21.65 37.47 -19.19
N LYS A 216 22.68 37.33 -20.01
CA LYS A 216 23.65 38.39 -20.29
C LYS A 216 22.97 39.47 -21.12
N GLN A 217 22.81 40.64 -20.53
CA GLN A 217 22.54 41.87 -21.28
C GLN A 217 23.80 42.24 -22.07
N SER A 218 23.69 42.23 -23.40
CA SER A 218 24.64 42.86 -24.31
C SER A 218 24.16 44.28 -24.56
N GLN A 219 24.78 45.24 -23.89
CA GLN A 219 24.71 46.65 -24.31
C GLN A 219 25.65 46.81 -25.49
N ARG A 220 25.12 47.30 -26.61
CA ARG A 220 25.88 47.91 -27.69
C ARG A 220 25.68 49.41 -27.58
N GLU A 221 26.74 50.09 -27.16
CA GLU A 221 26.91 51.54 -27.39
C GLU A 221 27.24 51.77 -28.83
N HIS A 222 26.57 52.78 -29.42
CA HIS A 222 26.97 53.41 -30.65
C HIS A 222 27.30 54.85 -30.33
N SER A 223 28.56 55.27 -30.71
CA SER A 223 29.01 56.63 -31.01
C SER A 223 28.41 57.11 -32.29
#